data_2231b0fc3deaf421ae1c6c87d10f3f50
#
_entry.id   2231b0fc3deaf421ae1c6c87d10f3f50
#
_cell.length_a   1.000
_cell.length_b   1.000
_cell.length_c   1.000
_cell.angle_alpha   90.00
_cell.angle_beta   90.00
_cell.angle_gamma   90.00
#
_symmetry.space_group_name_H-M   'P 1'
#
loop_
_entity.id
_entity.type
_entity.pdbx_description
1 polymer ?
#
loop_
_entity_poly.entity_id
_entity_poly.type
_entity_poly.pdbx_seq_one_letter_code
_entity_poly.pdbx_strand_id
1 'polypeptide(L)'
;MVGNIIPFIGGEEEKSEKEPLRIWGHIDEEKGEIVPATSPVITCQCVRVPVLDGHTAAVFVKFKKKPTKEQLIEKLLAFEGAPQKLNLPSAPKQFIQYLEEDNRPQVKLDVDYENGMGVSVGRIREDSVYDFKFIGLAHNTVRGAAGGAVLCAELLKAQGFITKK
;
A
#
# COMPACT_ATOMS: atom_id res chain seq x y z
N MET A 1 -16.02 -18.12 9.20
CA MET A 1 -15.98 -16.80 9.87
C MET A 1 -17.24 -15.96 9.69
N VAL A 2 -18.30 -16.47 9.11
CA VAL A 2 -19.53 -15.69 8.91
C VAL A 2 -20.05 -15.19 10.26
N GLY A 3 -20.31 -13.87 10.37
CA GLY A 3 -20.83 -13.25 11.59
C GLY A 3 -19.81 -13.09 12.73
N ASN A 4 -18.51 -13.25 12.47
CA ASN A 4 -17.46 -13.10 13.50
C ASN A 4 -16.26 -12.29 12.98
N ILE A 5 -15.55 -11.66 13.92
CA ILE A 5 -14.28 -10.95 13.70
C ILE A 5 -13.24 -11.54 14.66
N ILE A 6 -12.02 -11.78 14.19
CA ILE A 6 -10.92 -12.25 15.04
C ILE A 6 -9.89 -11.12 15.16
N PRO A 7 -9.68 -10.54 16.36
CA PRO A 7 -8.77 -9.40 16.55
C PRO A 7 -7.30 -9.84 16.67
N PHE A 8 -6.87 -10.74 15.80
CA PHE A 8 -5.51 -11.28 15.79
C PHE A 8 -5.16 -11.91 14.45
N ILE A 9 -4.00 -11.56 13.92
CA ILE A 9 -3.35 -12.24 12.81
C ILE A 9 -1.86 -12.37 13.18
N GLY A 10 -1.39 -13.59 13.45
CA GLY A 10 -0.01 -13.83 13.94
C GLY A 10 1.06 -13.24 13.03
N GLY A 11 1.91 -12.37 13.55
CA GLY A 11 3.04 -11.76 12.86
C GLY A 11 2.69 -10.58 11.93
N GLU A 12 1.41 -10.34 11.58
CA GLU A 12 1.05 -9.31 10.60
C GLU A 12 1.20 -7.88 11.13
N GLU A 13 0.98 -7.65 12.43
CA GLU A 13 1.18 -6.34 13.05
C GLU A 13 2.65 -5.93 12.99
N GLU A 14 3.55 -6.81 13.44
CA GLU A 14 4.99 -6.57 13.41
C GLU A 14 5.53 -6.35 11.99
N LYS A 15 5.04 -7.09 11.00
CA LYS A 15 5.36 -6.88 9.59
C LYS A 15 4.92 -5.51 9.12
N SER A 16 3.66 -5.14 9.37
CA SER A 16 3.08 -3.86 8.97
C SER A 16 3.79 -2.66 9.59
N GLU A 17 4.37 -2.82 10.78
CA GLU A 17 5.14 -1.79 11.46
C GLU A 17 6.60 -1.69 10.98
N LYS A 18 7.25 -2.82 10.65
CA LYS A 18 8.69 -2.88 10.34
C LYS A 18 9.02 -2.89 8.84
N GLU A 19 8.23 -3.58 8.02
CA GLU A 19 8.54 -3.70 6.58
C GLU A 19 8.56 -2.37 5.83
N PRO A 20 7.63 -1.41 6.07
CA PRO A 20 7.73 -0.10 5.44
C PRO A 20 9.02 0.65 5.79
N LEU A 21 9.48 0.54 7.03
CA LEU A 21 10.74 1.17 7.48
C LEU A 21 11.95 0.53 6.78
N ARG A 22 11.90 -0.77 6.50
CA ARG A 22 12.93 -1.45 5.73
C ARG A 22 12.95 -0.99 4.27
N ILE A 23 11.77 -0.81 3.65
CA ILE A 23 11.64 -0.31 2.27
C ILE A 23 12.16 1.13 2.15
N TRP A 24 11.91 1.98 3.15
CA TRP A 24 12.40 3.36 3.21
C TRP A 24 13.80 3.52 3.78
N GLY A 25 14.45 2.42 4.11
CA GLY A 25 15.82 2.38 4.59
C GLY A 25 16.85 2.64 3.49
N HIS A 26 18.09 2.37 3.79
CA HIS A 26 19.19 2.45 2.83
C HIS A 26 20.09 1.21 2.93
N ILE A 27 20.92 1.00 1.93
CA ILE A 27 21.91 -0.07 1.94
C ILE A 27 23.20 0.48 2.58
N ASP A 28 23.68 -0.20 3.62
CA ASP A 28 25.05 -0.04 4.12
C ASP A 28 25.96 -0.84 3.19
N GLU A 29 26.66 -0.16 2.30
CA GLU A 29 27.50 -0.80 1.26
C GLU A 29 28.71 -1.55 1.88
N GLU A 30 29.21 -1.12 3.03
CA GLU A 30 30.35 -1.79 3.71
C GLU A 30 29.94 -3.13 4.30
N LYS A 31 28.72 -3.22 4.84
CA LYS A 31 28.19 -4.43 5.47
C LYS A 31 27.33 -5.29 4.55
N GLY A 32 26.85 -4.72 3.44
CA GLY A 32 25.89 -5.36 2.55
C GLY A 32 24.51 -5.59 3.20
N GLU A 33 24.13 -4.76 4.16
CA GLU A 33 22.90 -4.88 4.92
C GLU A 33 21.94 -3.71 4.67
N ILE A 34 20.63 -3.97 4.85
CA ILE A 34 19.62 -2.92 4.83
C ILE A 34 19.50 -2.30 6.22
N VAL A 35 19.79 -1.01 6.34
CA VAL A 35 19.54 -0.23 7.54
C VAL A 35 18.13 0.35 7.46
N PRO A 36 17.19 -0.05 8.34
CA PRO A 36 15.82 0.47 8.31
C PRO A 36 15.77 1.97 8.61
N ALA A 37 14.80 2.65 8.03
CA ALA A 37 14.49 4.03 8.41
C ALA A 37 13.99 4.11 9.85
N THR A 38 14.26 5.22 10.52
CA THR A 38 13.79 5.46 11.89
C THR A 38 12.50 6.28 11.96
N SER A 39 11.96 6.66 10.82
CA SER A 39 10.74 7.47 10.66
C SER A 39 10.03 7.05 9.37
N PRO A 40 8.69 7.11 9.32
CA PRO A 40 7.78 7.50 10.41
C PRO A 40 7.68 6.44 11.53
N VAL A 41 7.08 6.79 12.66
CA VAL A 41 6.65 5.82 13.66
C VAL A 41 5.33 5.22 13.20
N ILE A 42 5.26 3.89 13.12
CA ILE A 42 4.09 3.15 12.66
C ILE A 42 3.62 2.25 13.78
N THR A 43 2.33 2.22 14.02
CA THR A 43 1.64 1.23 14.85
C THR A 43 0.51 0.60 14.05
N CYS A 44 0.29 -0.68 14.25
CA CYS A 44 -0.71 -1.44 13.52
C CYS A 44 -1.49 -2.36 14.44
N GLN A 45 -2.77 -2.53 14.16
CA GLN A 45 -3.60 -3.57 14.73
C GLN A 45 -4.32 -4.32 13.64
N CYS A 46 -4.10 -5.62 13.56
CA CYS A 46 -4.64 -6.48 12.52
C CYS A 46 -5.87 -7.25 13.00
N VAL A 47 -6.92 -7.23 12.17
CA VAL A 47 -8.19 -7.88 12.46
C VAL A 47 -8.60 -8.72 11.25
N ARG A 48 -8.97 -9.98 11.49
CA ARG A 48 -9.58 -10.83 10.46
C ARG A 48 -11.06 -10.54 10.35
N VAL A 49 -11.50 -10.21 9.15
CA VAL A 49 -12.89 -9.93 8.81
C VAL A 49 -13.42 -10.93 7.76
N PRO A 50 -14.73 -11.19 7.69
CA PRO A 50 -15.32 -12.18 6.80
C PRO A 50 -15.51 -11.63 5.37
N VAL A 51 -14.43 -11.19 4.74
CA VAL A 51 -14.39 -10.81 3.31
C VAL A 51 -13.65 -11.88 2.52
N LEU A 52 -13.94 -12.01 1.22
CA LEU A 52 -13.29 -12.99 0.35
C LEU A 52 -11.86 -12.57 0.02
N ASP A 53 -11.72 -11.35 -0.45
CA ASP A 53 -10.45 -10.75 -0.88
C ASP A 53 -10.30 -9.34 -0.32
N GLY A 54 -9.08 -8.80 -0.41
CA GLY A 54 -8.77 -7.42 -0.08
C GLY A 54 -8.27 -7.20 1.35
N HIS A 55 -7.28 -6.31 1.44
CA HIS A 55 -6.85 -5.72 2.70
C HIS A 55 -7.37 -4.29 2.77
N THR A 56 -8.17 -4.00 3.79
CA THR A 56 -8.68 -2.66 4.07
C THR A 56 -7.95 -2.09 5.28
N ALA A 57 -7.38 -0.90 5.14
CA ALA A 57 -6.70 -0.20 6.21
C ALA A 57 -7.45 1.08 6.60
N ALA A 58 -7.78 1.23 7.87
CA ALA A 58 -8.16 2.51 8.45
C ALA A 58 -6.89 3.24 8.89
N VAL A 59 -6.51 4.27 8.15
CA VAL A 59 -5.24 4.99 8.34
C VAL A 59 -5.48 6.30 9.07
N PHE A 60 -4.67 6.55 10.09
CA PHE A 60 -4.55 7.82 10.78
C PHE A 60 -3.12 8.31 10.62
N VAL A 61 -2.93 9.53 10.15
CA VAL A 61 -1.60 10.02 9.81
C VAL A 61 -1.35 11.43 10.34
N LYS A 62 -0.15 11.62 10.89
CA LYS A 62 0.40 12.92 11.27
C LYS A 62 1.64 13.21 10.42
N PHE A 63 1.67 14.38 9.80
CA PHE A 63 2.77 14.81 8.95
C PHE A 63 3.75 15.71 9.72
N LYS A 64 5.03 15.70 9.33
CA LYS A 64 6.00 16.71 9.81
C LYS A 64 5.58 18.13 9.37
N LYS A 65 4.99 18.23 8.18
CA LYS A 65 4.40 19.46 7.63
C LYS A 65 3.03 19.10 7.08
N LYS A 66 1.98 19.53 7.76
CA LYS A 66 0.59 19.23 7.38
C LYS A 66 0.29 19.79 5.98
N PRO A 67 -0.11 18.94 5.01
CA PRO A 67 -0.61 19.39 3.71
C PRO A 67 -2.06 19.87 3.83
N THR A 68 -2.61 20.48 2.77
CA THR A 68 -4.08 20.55 2.62
C THR A 68 -4.62 19.20 2.14
N LYS A 69 -5.93 18.99 2.26
CA LYS A 69 -6.61 17.78 1.75
C LYS A 69 -6.37 17.61 0.25
N GLU A 70 -6.50 18.68 -0.49
CA GLU A 70 -6.31 18.72 -1.95
C GLU A 70 -4.88 18.34 -2.33
N GLN A 71 -3.90 18.88 -1.64
CA GLN A 71 -2.48 18.53 -1.84
C GLN A 71 -2.22 17.04 -1.55
N LEU A 72 -2.86 16.49 -0.52
CA LEU A 72 -2.74 15.06 -0.21
C LEU A 72 -3.34 14.20 -1.32
N ILE A 73 -4.54 14.54 -1.80
CA ILE A 73 -5.22 13.84 -2.91
C ILE A 73 -4.37 13.95 -4.18
N GLU A 74 -3.89 15.14 -4.54
CA GLU A 74 -3.03 15.35 -5.69
C GLU A 74 -1.78 14.46 -5.66
N LYS A 75 -1.11 14.37 -4.51
CA LYS A 75 0.08 13.55 -4.35
C LYS A 75 -0.20 12.06 -4.45
N LEU A 76 -1.34 11.60 -3.93
CA LEU A 76 -1.77 10.20 -4.09
C LEU A 76 -2.06 9.88 -5.56
N LEU A 77 -2.80 10.73 -6.26
CA LEU A 77 -3.13 10.54 -7.67
C LEU A 77 -1.90 10.65 -8.59
N ALA A 78 -0.96 11.51 -8.27
CA ALA A 78 0.27 11.70 -9.04
C ALA A 78 1.37 10.66 -8.71
N PHE A 79 1.08 9.68 -7.83
CA PHE A 79 2.08 8.71 -7.45
C PHE A 79 2.40 7.74 -8.60
N GLU A 80 3.66 7.72 -9.00
CA GLU A 80 4.22 6.79 -9.99
C GLU A 80 5.47 6.13 -9.43
N GLY A 81 5.50 4.80 -9.51
CA GLY A 81 6.70 4.00 -9.23
C GLY A 81 7.54 3.74 -10.49
N ALA A 82 8.67 3.08 -10.31
CA ALA A 82 9.50 2.61 -11.42
C ALA A 82 8.73 1.71 -12.42
N PRO A 83 7.81 0.82 -11.99
CA PRO A 83 7.04 0.01 -12.92
C PRO A 83 6.19 0.81 -13.90
N GLN A 84 5.53 1.88 -13.45
CA GLN A 84 4.73 2.77 -14.32
C GLN A 84 5.62 3.53 -15.30
N LYS A 85 6.72 4.09 -14.82
CA LYS A 85 7.70 4.82 -15.66
C LYS A 85 8.31 3.95 -16.76
N LEU A 86 8.50 2.67 -16.47
CA LEU A 86 9.02 1.68 -17.42
C LEU A 86 7.94 1.02 -18.27
N ASN A 87 6.67 1.37 -18.08
CA ASN A 87 5.51 0.77 -18.75
C ASN A 87 5.54 -0.77 -18.72
N LEU A 88 5.82 -1.35 -17.54
CA LEU A 88 5.90 -2.80 -17.40
C LEU A 88 4.52 -3.45 -17.63
N PRO A 89 4.47 -4.66 -18.23
CA PRO A 89 3.21 -5.30 -18.64
C PRO A 89 2.18 -5.48 -17.52
N SER A 90 2.63 -5.82 -16.30
CA SER A 90 1.77 -6.02 -15.13
C SER A 90 1.60 -4.76 -14.28
N ALA A 91 2.19 -3.62 -14.67
CA ALA A 91 2.03 -2.38 -13.92
C ALA A 91 0.63 -1.79 -14.13
N PRO A 92 -0.07 -1.38 -13.06
CA PRO A 92 -1.30 -0.62 -13.21
C PRO A 92 -0.99 0.73 -13.90
N LYS A 93 -1.88 1.18 -14.77
CA LYS A 93 -1.72 2.47 -15.45
C LYS A 93 -1.81 3.62 -14.45
N GLN A 94 -2.83 3.59 -13.61
CA GLN A 94 -3.03 4.50 -12.50
C GLN A 94 -2.90 3.71 -11.19
N PHE A 95 -1.79 3.90 -10.45
CA PHE A 95 -1.50 3.07 -9.28
C PHE A 95 -2.47 3.30 -8.12
N ILE A 96 -2.79 4.57 -7.82
CA ILE A 96 -3.73 4.93 -6.76
C ILE A 96 -4.91 5.67 -7.37
N GLN A 97 -6.14 5.24 -7.09
CA GLN A 97 -7.35 6.02 -7.32
C GLN A 97 -7.86 6.65 -6.03
N TYR A 98 -8.47 7.82 -6.13
CA TYR A 98 -9.22 8.45 -5.06
C TYR A 98 -10.71 8.41 -5.35
N LEU A 99 -11.49 7.97 -4.36
CA LEU A 99 -12.95 7.87 -4.42
C LEU A 99 -13.56 8.93 -3.50
N GLU A 100 -14.45 9.76 -4.05
CA GLU A 100 -15.05 10.88 -3.33
C GLU A 100 -16.23 10.47 -2.47
N GLU A 101 -16.90 9.35 -2.82
CA GLU A 101 -18.09 8.88 -2.16
C GLU A 101 -17.81 8.49 -0.70
N ASP A 102 -18.69 8.90 0.19
CA ASP A 102 -18.56 8.68 1.63
C ASP A 102 -18.57 7.20 2.05
N ASN A 103 -19.05 6.30 1.21
CA ASN A 103 -19.12 4.87 1.47
C ASN A 103 -18.07 4.04 0.70
N ARG A 104 -17.05 4.68 0.13
CA ARG A 104 -15.99 4.03 -0.66
C ARG A 104 -14.61 4.27 -0.03
N PRO A 105 -13.64 3.36 -0.21
CA PRO A 105 -13.71 2.11 -0.98
C PRO A 105 -14.47 1.00 -0.26
N GLN A 106 -15.06 0.10 -1.05
CA GLN A 106 -15.71 -1.14 -0.60
C GLN A 106 -15.04 -2.33 -1.28
N VAL A 107 -14.78 -3.41 -0.54
CA VAL A 107 -14.13 -4.61 -1.09
C VAL A 107 -14.82 -5.10 -2.36
N LYS A 108 -16.16 -5.29 -2.33
CA LYS A 108 -16.92 -5.83 -3.47
C LYS A 108 -16.91 -4.94 -4.72
N LEU A 109 -16.60 -3.66 -4.58
CA LEU A 109 -16.70 -2.69 -5.68
C LEU A 109 -15.33 -2.25 -6.19
N ASP A 110 -14.30 -2.28 -5.34
CA ASP A 110 -13.05 -1.58 -5.60
C ASP A 110 -11.80 -2.46 -5.52
N VAL A 111 -11.93 -3.71 -5.04
CA VAL A 111 -10.77 -4.59 -4.86
C VAL A 111 -10.08 -4.92 -6.19
N ASP A 112 -10.84 -4.99 -7.29
CA ASP A 112 -10.34 -5.33 -8.62
C ASP A 112 -9.87 -4.11 -9.44
N TYR A 113 -9.76 -2.93 -8.82
CA TYR A 113 -9.23 -1.76 -9.51
C TYR A 113 -7.88 -2.05 -10.17
N GLU A 114 -7.73 -1.65 -11.46
CA GLU A 114 -6.55 -1.98 -12.29
C GLU A 114 -6.24 -3.50 -12.29
N ASN A 115 -7.26 -4.33 -12.46
CA ASN A 115 -7.18 -5.80 -12.39
C ASN A 115 -6.59 -6.31 -11.06
N GLY A 116 -6.88 -5.64 -9.96
CA GLY A 116 -6.38 -5.95 -8.62
C GLY A 116 -4.94 -5.51 -8.35
N MET A 117 -4.32 -4.78 -9.28
CA MET A 117 -2.94 -4.27 -9.12
C MET A 117 -2.89 -2.84 -8.61
N GLY A 118 -4.01 -2.11 -8.61
CA GLY A 118 -4.10 -0.76 -8.08
C GLY A 118 -4.47 -0.72 -6.60
N VAL A 119 -4.50 0.48 -6.05
CA VAL A 119 -4.89 0.79 -4.67
C VAL A 119 -6.00 1.83 -4.70
N SER A 120 -7.08 1.57 -3.97
CA SER A 120 -8.20 2.50 -3.83
C SER A 120 -8.09 3.25 -2.51
N VAL A 121 -8.15 4.57 -2.54
CA VAL A 121 -8.16 5.43 -1.35
C VAL A 121 -9.44 6.25 -1.35
N GLY A 122 -10.06 6.39 -0.20
CA GLY A 122 -11.25 7.23 -0.04
C GLY A 122 -11.41 7.70 1.40
N ARG A 123 -12.46 8.48 1.65
CA ARG A 123 -12.74 8.98 2.99
C ARG A 123 -11.62 9.85 3.57
N ILE A 124 -10.85 10.56 2.76
CA ILE A 124 -9.83 11.51 3.27
C ILE A 124 -10.53 12.68 3.95
N ARG A 125 -10.29 12.84 5.24
CA ARG A 125 -10.87 13.91 6.07
C ARG A 125 -9.94 14.26 7.22
N GLU A 126 -10.10 15.45 7.76
CA GLU A 126 -9.36 15.87 8.95
C GLU A 126 -9.68 14.96 10.15
N ASP A 127 -8.70 14.81 11.00
CA ASP A 127 -8.78 14.04 12.23
C ASP A 127 -8.60 14.95 13.45
N SER A 128 -9.26 14.61 14.57
CA SER A 128 -9.19 15.41 15.80
C SER A 128 -7.90 15.21 16.60
N VAL A 129 -7.14 14.14 16.35
CA VAL A 129 -5.90 13.78 17.07
C VAL A 129 -4.69 13.87 16.14
N TYR A 130 -4.86 13.37 14.92
CA TYR A 130 -3.86 13.40 13.85
C TYR A 130 -4.20 14.48 12.81
N ASP A 131 -3.46 14.57 11.73
CA ASP A 131 -3.77 15.55 10.68
C ASP A 131 -4.90 15.07 9.79
N PHE A 132 -4.83 13.81 9.34
CA PHE A 132 -5.84 13.19 8.47
C PHE A 132 -6.13 11.75 8.86
N LYS A 133 -7.31 11.29 8.46
CA LYS A 133 -7.71 9.90 8.44
C LYS A 133 -8.37 9.54 7.11
N PHE A 134 -8.14 8.30 6.66
CA PHE A 134 -8.69 7.81 5.41
C PHE A 134 -8.76 6.28 5.39
N ILE A 135 -9.40 5.73 4.35
CA ILE A 135 -9.45 4.28 4.11
C ILE A 135 -8.64 3.97 2.87
N GLY A 136 -7.78 2.95 2.97
CA GLY A 136 -7.08 2.34 1.85
C GLY A 136 -7.54 0.91 1.62
N LEU A 137 -7.59 0.46 0.37
CA LEU A 137 -7.94 -0.89 -0.04
C LEU A 137 -7.00 -1.36 -1.14
N ALA A 138 -6.45 -2.56 -0.98
CA ALA A 138 -5.66 -3.25 -2.00
C ALA A 138 -6.03 -4.72 -2.06
N HIS A 139 -5.87 -5.35 -3.23
CA HIS A 139 -6.10 -6.78 -3.40
C HIS A 139 -4.96 -7.60 -2.77
N ASN A 140 -5.30 -8.46 -1.81
CA ASN A 140 -4.32 -9.23 -1.02
C ASN A 140 -3.60 -10.31 -1.84
N THR A 141 -4.32 -11.03 -2.72
CA THR A 141 -3.75 -12.16 -3.49
C THR A 141 -3.16 -11.74 -4.83
N VAL A 142 -3.66 -10.67 -5.44
CA VAL A 142 -3.11 -10.13 -6.69
C VAL A 142 -2.00 -9.12 -6.37
N ARG A 143 -2.33 -7.91 -5.92
CA ARG A 143 -1.32 -6.89 -5.60
C ARG A 143 -0.35 -7.34 -4.51
N GLY A 144 -0.88 -7.92 -3.44
CA GLY A 144 -0.10 -8.33 -2.27
C GLY A 144 0.66 -9.65 -2.43
N ALA A 145 0.44 -10.41 -3.50
CA ALA A 145 1.09 -11.70 -3.69
C ALA A 145 1.46 -11.96 -5.16
N ALA A 146 0.67 -12.72 -5.91
CA ALA A 146 1.05 -13.24 -7.24
C ALA A 146 1.36 -12.14 -8.25
N GLY A 147 0.49 -11.15 -8.41
CA GLY A 147 0.68 -10.03 -9.33
C GLY A 147 1.88 -9.16 -8.95
N GLY A 148 2.07 -8.91 -7.66
CA GLY A 148 3.24 -8.19 -7.14
C GLY A 148 4.54 -8.93 -7.42
N ALA A 149 4.57 -10.26 -7.29
CA ALA A 149 5.74 -11.08 -7.59
C ALA A 149 6.10 -11.05 -9.09
N VAL A 150 5.09 -11.17 -9.97
CA VAL A 150 5.29 -11.05 -11.43
C VAL A 150 5.83 -9.67 -11.78
N LEU A 151 5.23 -8.60 -11.28
CA LEU A 151 5.69 -7.23 -11.53
C LEU A 151 7.13 -7.00 -11.02
N CYS A 152 7.50 -7.60 -9.88
CA CYS A 152 8.87 -7.55 -9.38
C CYS A 152 9.85 -8.25 -10.34
N ALA A 153 9.51 -9.42 -10.89
CA ALA A 153 10.33 -10.12 -11.87
C ALA A 153 10.47 -9.31 -13.17
N GLU A 154 9.40 -8.67 -13.65
CA GLU A 154 9.43 -7.77 -14.81
C GLU A 154 10.38 -6.58 -14.56
N LEU A 155 10.31 -5.98 -13.36
CA LEU A 155 11.18 -4.87 -12.97
C LEU A 155 12.65 -5.29 -12.93
N LEU A 156 12.96 -6.42 -12.30
CA LEU A 156 14.32 -6.97 -12.24
C LEU A 156 14.89 -7.27 -13.63
N LYS A 157 14.04 -7.79 -14.53
CA LYS A 157 14.42 -7.99 -15.93
C LYS A 157 14.70 -6.66 -16.65
N ALA A 158 13.81 -5.68 -16.49
CA ALA A 158 13.96 -4.36 -17.13
C ALA A 158 15.21 -3.62 -16.64
N GLN A 159 15.61 -3.84 -15.40
CA GLN A 159 16.81 -3.25 -14.80
C GLN A 159 18.10 -4.08 -15.02
N GLY A 160 18.01 -5.21 -15.72
CA GLY A 160 19.17 -6.03 -16.09
C GLY A 160 19.67 -7.01 -15.03
N PHE A 161 18.95 -7.16 -13.89
CA PHE A 161 19.29 -8.17 -12.88
C PHE A 161 18.98 -9.60 -13.33
N ILE A 162 17.98 -9.76 -14.20
CA ILE A 162 17.63 -11.04 -14.81
C ILE A 162 18.01 -10.99 -16.29
N THR A 163 18.99 -11.80 -16.68
CA THR A 163 19.46 -11.92 -18.06
C THR A 163 19.18 -13.32 -18.61
N LYS A 164 18.98 -13.42 -19.93
CA LYS A 164 18.88 -14.72 -20.60
C LYS A 164 20.25 -15.42 -20.54
N LYS A 165 20.27 -16.67 -20.04
CA LYS A 165 21.46 -17.53 -20.13
C LYS A 165 21.65 -18.03 -21.56
#